data_8b65267998db0117534a99d79d86b50e
#
_entry.id   8b65267998db0117534a99d79d86b50e
#
_cell.length_a   1.000
_cell.length_b   1.000
_cell.length_c   1.000
_cell.angle_alpha   90.00
_cell.angle_beta   90.00
_cell.angle_gamma   90.00
#
_symmetry.space_group_name_H-M   'P 1'
#
loop_
_entity.id
_entity.type
_entity.pdbx_description
1 polymer ?
#
loop_
_entity_poly.entity_id
_entity_poly.type
_entity_poly.pdbx_seq_one_letter_code
_entity_poly.pdbx_strand_id
1 'polypeptide(L)'
;GQKVSLYNQHVNAKHPLNGYRLKNTSALHLMQGPITLFDNGTYAGDARIEDLPPGQDRLISYALDLKTEVEPTFDGGTQELSTVSLKKGTMLISRRAVEDRAYLVKNRDTKAKTILIEHPYRADWKLAEPKQSTERTRDLYRFSLAVDPGKSATLRVKETLPIQESILLSEGGIDQIAYYQQTKEVSPK
;
A
#
# COMPACT_ATOMS: atom_id res chain seq x y z
N GLY A 1 -13.88 -15.66 -13.85
CA GLY A 1 -13.07 -15.06 -12.80
C GLY A 1 -11.59 -15.04 -13.15
N GLN A 2 -10.80 -14.40 -12.35
CA GLN A 2 -9.36 -14.20 -12.59
C GLN A 2 -8.56 -14.74 -11.40
N LYS A 3 -7.52 -15.54 -11.68
CA LYS A 3 -6.54 -15.96 -10.67
C LYS A 3 -5.63 -14.79 -10.33
N VAL A 4 -5.36 -14.62 -9.05
CA VAL A 4 -4.44 -13.63 -8.50
C VAL A 4 -3.71 -14.22 -7.30
N SER A 5 -2.56 -13.68 -6.93
CA SER A 5 -1.93 -13.96 -5.64
C SER A 5 -2.09 -12.73 -4.77
N LEU A 6 -2.68 -12.89 -3.59
CA LEU A 6 -2.94 -11.80 -2.64
C LEU A 6 -1.87 -11.78 -1.56
N TYR A 7 -1.09 -10.71 -1.49
CA TYR A 7 -0.08 -10.54 -0.47
C TYR A 7 -0.51 -9.50 0.56
N ASN A 8 -0.51 -9.93 1.82
CA ASN A 8 -0.66 -9.06 2.99
C ASN A 8 0.37 -9.49 4.04
N GLN A 9 1.26 -8.57 4.39
CA GLN A 9 2.35 -8.81 5.33
C GLN A 9 1.88 -9.29 6.71
N HIS A 10 0.69 -8.84 7.15
CA HIS A 10 0.12 -9.23 8.44
C HIS A 10 -0.52 -10.63 8.42
N VAL A 11 -0.88 -11.14 7.25
CA VAL A 11 -1.41 -12.49 7.08
C VAL A 11 -0.28 -13.50 6.94
N ASN A 12 0.67 -13.22 6.06
CA ASN A 12 1.89 -14.00 5.91
C ASN A 12 3.04 -13.09 5.47
N ALA A 13 4.13 -13.14 6.22
CA ALA A 13 5.26 -12.24 6.01
C ALA A 13 6.01 -12.48 4.70
N LYS A 14 5.95 -13.72 4.16
CA LYS A 14 6.78 -14.15 3.04
C LYS A 14 6.00 -14.57 1.80
N HIS A 15 4.92 -15.30 1.97
CA HIS A 15 4.20 -15.89 0.86
C HIS A 15 2.81 -15.26 0.70
N PRO A 16 2.40 -14.91 -0.54
CA PRO A 16 1.03 -14.52 -0.80
C PRO A 16 0.08 -15.72 -0.69
N LEU A 17 -1.20 -15.43 -0.64
CA LEU A 17 -2.26 -16.43 -0.77
C LEU A 17 -2.66 -16.56 -2.25
N ASN A 18 -2.86 -17.78 -2.72
CA ASN A 18 -3.58 -18.00 -3.96
C ASN A 18 -4.99 -17.46 -3.81
N GLY A 19 -5.39 -16.62 -4.74
CA GLY A 19 -6.69 -15.97 -4.74
C GLY A 19 -7.40 -16.11 -6.07
N TYR A 20 -8.68 -15.85 -6.02
CA TYR A 20 -9.57 -15.86 -7.17
C TYR A 20 -10.58 -14.71 -7.06
N ARG A 21 -10.65 -13.88 -8.09
CA ARG A 21 -11.69 -12.87 -8.19
C ARG A 21 -12.94 -13.51 -8.79
N LEU A 22 -13.89 -13.87 -7.92
CA LEU A 22 -15.16 -14.45 -8.31
C LEU A 22 -16.15 -13.32 -8.64
N LYS A 23 -16.67 -13.32 -9.85
CA LYS A 23 -17.77 -12.46 -10.27
C LYS A 23 -19.05 -13.28 -10.35
N ASN A 24 -20.08 -12.84 -9.68
CA ASN A 24 -21.41 -13.46 -9.82
C ASN A 24 -22.07 -13.00 -11.13
N THR A 25 -22.03 -13.86 -12.11
CA THR A 25 -22.66 -13.63 -13.42
C THR A 25 -24.06 -14.24 -13.54
N SER A 26 -24.56 -14.86 -12.46
CA SER A 26 -25.90 -15.42 -12.41
C SER A 26 -26.92 -14.35 -11.98
N ALA A 27 -28.20 -14.67 -12.13
CA ALA A 27 -29.30 -13.86 -11.59
C ALA A 27 -29.60 -14.16 -10.10
N LEU A 28 -28.87 -15.11 -9.50
CA LEU A 28 -29.13 -15.55 -8.13
C LEU A 28 -28.22 -14.81 -7.15
N HIS A 29 -28.73 -14.51 -5.98
CA HIS A 29 -27.94 -14.06 -4.84
C HIS A 29 -27.20 -15.26 -4.25
N LEU A 30 -25.87 -15.27 -4.30
CA LEU A 30 -25.08 -16.31 -3.68
C LEU A 30 -24.94 -16.00 -2.18
N MET A 31 -25.48 -16.88 -1.36
CA MET A 31 -25.42 -16.74 0.10
C MET A 31 -24.02 -17.03 0.62
N GLN A 32 -23.68 -16.38 1.73
CA GLN A 32 -22.42 -16.64 2.43
C GLN A 32 -22.30 -18.10 2.85
N GLY A 33 -21.09 -18.64 2.75
CA GLY A 33 -20.84 -20.01 3.17
C GLY A 33 -19.45 -20.53 2.78
N PRO A 34 -19.17 -21.78 3.16
CA PRO A 34 -17.95 -22.43 2.71
C PRO A 34 -18.06 -22.82 1.23
N ILE A 35 -16.93 -22.71 0.54
CA ILE A 35 -16.79 -23.14 -0.86
C ILE A 35 -15.51 -23.95 -1.01
N THR A 36 -15.56 -24.93 -1.88
CA THR A 36 -14.37 -25.71 -2.29
C THR A 36 -13.96 -25.29 -3.68
N LEU A 37 -12.67 -25.05 -3.85
CA LEU A 37 -12.10 -24.64 -5.13
C LEU A 37 -11.36 -25.81 -5.77
N PHE A 38 -11.60 -25.99 -7.07
CA PHE A 38 -10.87 -26.93 -7.90
C PHE A 38 -10.12 -26.16 -9.00
N ASP A 39 -8.86 -26.51 -9.22
CA ASP A 39 -8.03 -26.00 -10.32
C ASP A 39 -7.75 -27.11 -11.31
N ASN A 40 -8.27 -26.99 -12.54
CA ASN A 40 -8.16 -28.02 -13.56
C ASN A 40 -8.60 -29.43 -13.07
N GLY A 41 -9.66 -29.49 -12.29
CA GLY A 41 -10.19 -30.73 -11.74
C GLY A 41 -9.47 -31.25 -10.48
N THR A 42 -8.41 -30.59 -10.04
CA THR A 42 -7.68 -30.94 -8.82
C THR A 42 -8.13 -30.05 -7.68
N TYR A 43 -8.32 -30.63 -6.49
CA TYR A 43 -8.61 -29.87 -5.28
C TYR A 43 -7.52 -28.81 -5.02
N ALA A 44 -7.93 -27.55 -4.89
CA ALA A 44 -7.04 -26.43 -4.73
C ALA A 44 -7.11 -25.80 -3.32
N GLY A 45 -8.21 -26.02 -2.60
CA GLY A 45 -8.41 -25.54 -1.25
C GLY A 45 -9.85 -25.17 -0.96
N ASP A 46 -10.11 -24.80 0.29
CA ASP A 46 -11.38 -24.32 0.78
C ASP A 46 -11.29 -22.84 1.15
N ALA A 47 -12.41 -22.16 0.98
CA ALA A 47 -12.55 -20.76 1.35
C ALA A 47 -13.97 -20.50 1.89
N ARG A 48 -14.17 -19.32 2.42
CA ARG A 48 -15.51 -18.81 2.74
C ARG A 48 -15.82 -17.64 1.83
N ILE A 49 -16.99 -17.65 1.23
CA ILE A 49 -17.52 -16.47 0.55
C ILE A 49 -18.51 -15.73 1.46
N GLU A 50 -18.52 -14.43 1.35
CA GLU A 50 -19.58 -13.57 1.88
C GLU A 50 -20.72 -13.49 0.85
N ASP A 51 -21.86 -12.93 1.27
CA ASP A 51 -22.99 -12.69 0.37
C ASP A 51 -22.53 -11.97 -0.90
N LEU A 52 -22.89 -12.55 -2.06
CA LEU A 52 -22.48 -12.05 -3.36
C LEU A 52 -23.70 -11.87 -4.27
N PRO A 53 -24.27 -10.64 -4.31
CA PRO A 53 -25.35 -10.29 -5.20
C PRO A 53 -25.02 -10.45 -6.69
N PRO A 54 -26.02 -10.56 -7.58
CA PRO A 54 -25.80 -10.55 -9.01
C PRO A 54 -24.98 -9.35 -9.48
N GLY A 55 -24.05 -9.59 -10.40
CA GLY A 55 -23.19 -8.56 -11.00
C GLY A 55 -22.01 -8.11 -10.14
N GLN A 56 -22.00 -8.44 -8.85
CA GLN A 56 -20.87 -8.10 -7.96
C GLN A 56 -19.73 -9.11 -8.05
N ASP A 57 -18.55 -8.71 -7.59
CA ASP A 57 -17.38 -9.56 -7.46
C ASP A 57 -16.80 -9.55 -6.05
N ARG A 58 -16.10 -10.64 -5.70
CA ARG A 58 -15.36 -10.78 -4.44
C ARG A 58 -14.01 -11.43 -4.72
N LEU A 59 -13.04 -10.97 -3.97
CA LEU A 59 -11.72 -11.59 -3.92
C LEU A 59 -11.73 -12.68 -2.84
N ILE A 60 -11.39 -13.89 -3.23
CA ILE A 60 -11.36 -15.07 -2.36
C ILE A 60 -9.92 -15.56 -2.30
N SER A 61 -9.41 -15.86 -1.11
CA SER A 61 -8.12 -16.50 -0.91
C SER A 61 -8.31 -17.88 -0.28
N TYR A 62 -7.51 -18.87 -0.68
CA TYR A 62 -7.78 -20.26 -0.33
C TYR A 62 -6.56 -21.12 0.04
N ALA A 63 -5.34 -20.72 -0.32
CA ALA A 63 -4.13 -21.48 0.00
C ALA A 63 -2.89 -20.59 -0.08
N LEU A 64 -1.78 -21.00 0.55
CA LEU A 64 -0.49 -20.32 0.38
C LEU A 64 0.08 -20.55 -1.02
N ASP A 65 0.58 -19.50 -1.64
CA ASP A 65 1.35 -19.58 -2.89
C ASP A 65 2.84 -19.71 -2.59
N LEU A 66 3.29 -20.93 -2.34
CA LEU A 66 4.68 -21.24 -1.98
C LEU A 66 5.69 -20.97 -3.11
N LYS A 67 5.21 -20.80 -4.35
CA LYS A 67 6.06 -20.49 -5.50
C LYS A 67 6.30 -19.01 -5.70
N THR A 68 5.68 -18.18 -4.89
CA THR A 68 5.89 -16.72 -4.89
C THR A 68 6.40 -16.30 -3.53
N GLU A 69 7.46 -15.50 -3.53
CA GLU A 69 8.02 -14.90 -2.31
C GLU A 69 7.94 -13.39 -2.42
N VAL A 70 7.62 -12.73 -1.31
CA VAL A 70 7.61 -11.28 -1.20
C VAL A 70 8.51 -10.88 -0.04
N GLU A 71 9.45 -9.99 -0.31
CA GLU A 71 10.36 -9.43 0.69
C GLU A 71 10.02 -7.94 0.85
N PRO A 72 9.27 -7.58 1.90
CA PRO A 72 9.02 -6.17 2.18
C PRO A 72 10.25 -5.54 2.83
N THR A 73 10.63 -4.36 2.37
CA THR A 73 11.65 -3.52 3.00
C THR A 73 11.03 -2.18 3.37
N PHE A 74 11.44 -1.64 4.49
CA PHE A 74 11.05 -0.34 4.97
C PHE A 74 12.31 0.52 5.07
N ASP A 75 12.37 1.53 4.23
CA ASP A 75 13.39 2.56 4.32
C ASP A 75 12.81 3.67 5.20
N GLY A 76 13.36 3.79 6.40
CA GLY A 76 12.80 4.55 7.52
C GLY A 76 12.29 5.95 7.15
N GLY A 77 11.41 6.48 7.98
CA GLY A 77 10.81 7.79 7.73
C GLY A 77 11.85 8.92 7.80
N THR A 78 11.87 9.77 6.79
CA THR A 78 12.63 11.03 6.79
C THR A 78 11.69 12.21 6.93
N GLN A 79 12.18 13.31 7.52
CA GLN A 79 11.45 14.57 7.54
C GLN A 79 12.18 15.57 6.64
N GLU A 80 11.46 16.10 5.68
CA GLU A 80 11.94 17.16 4.80
C GLU A 80 11.31 18.49 5.22
N LEU A 81 12.13 19.53 5.39
CA LEU A 81 11.65 20.88 5.59
C LEU A 81 11.09 21.40 4.25
N SER A 82 9.84 21.83 4.24
CA SER A 82 9.18 22.31 3.03
C SER A 82 9.22 23.83 2.93
N THR A 83 8.78 24.53 3.97
CA THR A 83 8.77 25.99 4.01
C THR A 83 8.88 26.50 5.44
N VAL A 84 9.53 27.65 5.59
CA VAL A 84 9.48 28.45 6.82
C VAL A 84 8.99 29.83 6.42
N SER A 85 7.95 30.32 7.08
CA SER A 85 7.43 31.67 6.85
C SER A 85 7.20 32.40 8.17
N LEU A 86 7.46 33.70 8.16
CA LEU A 86 7.24 34.57 9.32
C LEU A 86 6.06 35.47 9.05
N LYS A 87 5.04 35.43 9.92
CA LYS A 87 3.85 36.26 9.79
C LYS A 87 3.39 36.77 11.16
N LYS A 88 3.34 38.09 11.31
CA LYS A 88 2.84 38.76 12.54
C LYS A 88 3.46 38.21 13.85
N GLY A 89 4.80 38.03 13.89
CA GLY A 89 5.49 37.51 15.07
C GLY A 89 5.31 36.00 15.32
N THR A 90 4.73 35.26 14.36
CA THR A 90 4.62 33.81 14.41
C THR A 90 5.42 33.20 13.26
N MET A 91 6.28 32.26 13.59
CA MET A 91 6.99 31.44 12.62
C MET A 91 6.16 30.20 12.29
N LEU A 92 5.83 30.02 11.01
CA LEU A 92 5.14 28.85 10.51
C LEU A 92 6.18 27.95 9.79
N ILE A 93 6.30 26.73 10.30
CA ILE A 93 7.21 25.73 9.77
C ILE A 93 6.36 24.62 9.15
N SER A 94 6.53 24.40 7.85
CA SER A 94 5.92 23.28 7.17
C SER A 94 6.97 22.22 6.89
N ARG A 95 6.75 21.03 7.40
CA ARG A 95 7.59 19.85 7.16
C ARG A 95 6.77 18.79 6.45
N ARG A 96 7.43 17.84 5.84
CA ARG A 96 6.84 16.69 5.22
C ARG A 96 7.57 15.45 5.71
N ALA A 97 6.88 14.59 6.44
CA ALA A 97 7.37 13.25 6.71
C ALA A 97 7.19 12.40 5.44
N VAL A 98 8.19 11.62 5.12
CA VAL A 98 8.24 10.75 3.94
C VAL A 98 8.58 9.34 4.39
N GLU A 99 7.77 8.37 4.02
CA GLU A 99 8.04 6.94 4.21
C GLU A 99 8.10 6.24 2.86
N ASP A 100 9.07 5.37 2.69
CA ASP A 100 9.25 4.54 1.49
C ASP A 100 9.23 3.06 1.90
N ARG A 101 8.38 2.28 1.24
CA ARG A 101 8.31 0.82 1.38
C ARG A 101 8.49 0.18 0.01
N ALA A 102 9.35 -0.82 -0.06
CA ALA A 102 9.50 -1.62 -1.25
C ALA A 102 9.08 -3.06 -0.98
N TYR A 103 8.43 -3.67 -1.96
CA TYR A 103 8.02 -5.06 -1.99
C TYR A 103 8.72 -5.74 -3.16
N LEU A 104 9.79 -6.48 -2.86
CA LEU A 104 10.47 -7.31 -3.87
C LEU A 104 9.71 -8.62 -4.01
N VAL A 105 9.09 -8.83 -5.17
CA VAL A 105 8.33 -10.05 -5.49
C VAL A 105 9.17 -10.95 -6.38
N LYS A 106 9.33 -12.20 -5.98
CA LYS A 106 10.05 -13.26 -6.71
C LYS A 106 9.05 -14.33 -7.14
N ASN A 107 8.83 -14.50 -8.43
CA ASN A 107 8.00 -15.56 -8.99
C ASN A 107 8.87 -16.74 -9.39
N ARG A 108 8.79 -17.84 -8.64
CA ARG A 108 9.51 -19.10 -8.93
C ARG A 108 8.67 -20.09 -9.70
N ASP A 109 7.46 -19.68 -10.12
CA ASP A 109 6.60 -20.53 -10.94
C ASP A 109 7.03 -20.48 -12.42
N THR A 110 6.55 -21.45 -13.20
CA THR A 110 6.69 -21.53 -14.65
C THR A 110 5.65 -20.69 -15.40
N LYS A 111 4.73 -20.06 -14.68
CA LYS A 111 3.66 -19.20 -15.24
C LYS A 111 3.81 -17.77 -14.72
N ALA A 112 3.45 -16.81 -15.56
CA ALA A 112 3.31 -15.43 -15.15
C ALA A 112 2.20 -15.29 -14.10
N LYS A 113 2.40 -14.43 -13.12
CA LYS A 113 1.44 -14.19 -12.05
C LYS A 113 1.14 -12.70 -11.88
N THR A 114 -0.07 -12.43 -11.47
CA THR A 114 -0.46 -11.10 -10.99
C THR A 114 -0.58 -11.16 -9.47
N ILE A 115 0.24 -10.36 -8.80
CA ILE A 115 0.24 -10.26 -7.36
C ILE A 115 -0.48 -8.97 -6.97
N LEU A 116 -1.52 -9.08 -6.15
CA LEU A 116 -2.17 -7.96 -5.48
C LEU A 116 -1.50 -7.74 -4.13
N ILE A 117 -0.75 -6.65 -4.02
CA ILE A 117 -0.06 -6.28 -2.79
C ILE A 117 -0.96 -5.36 -2.00
N GLU A 118 -1.32 -5.79 -0.79
CA GLU A 118 -2.09 -5.00 0.17
C GLU A 118 -1.14 -4.17 1.02
N HIS A 119 -1.35 -2.86 1.00
CA HIS A 119 -0.58 -1.88 1.76
C HIS A 119 -1.55 -1.10 2.65
N PRO A 120 -1.23 -0.86 3.94
CA PRO A 120 -2.11 -0.15 4.85
C PRO A 120 -2.49 1.24 4.33
N TYR A 121 -3.77 1.58 4.38
CA TYR A 121 -4.25 2.93 4.13
C TYR A 121 -4.25 3.74 5.43
N ARG A 122 -3.63 4.91 5.38
CA ARG A 122 -3.57 5.87 6.49
C ARG A 122 -4.19 7.19 6.03
N ALA A 123 -5.25 7.64 6.71
CA ALA A 123 -6.05 8.78 6.27
C ALA A 123 -5.25 10.08 6.12
N ASP A 124 -4.27 10.31 7.02
CA ASP A 124 -3.47 11.53 7.05
C ASP A 124 -2.28 11.49 6.08
N TRP A 125 -1.91 10.29 5.61
CA TRP A 125 -0.82 10.10 4.66
C TRP A 125 -1.32 10.16 3.22
N LYS A 126 -0.56 10.83 2.39
CA LYS A 126 -0.85 10.93 0.96
C LYS A 126 0.09 10.04 0.17
N LEU A 127 -0.49 9.24 -0.71
CA LEU A 127 0.28 8.41 -1.63
C LEU A 127 1.02 9.31 -2.63
N ALA A 128 2.35 9.21 -2.64
CA ALA A 128 3.21 9.98 -3.53
C ALA A 128 3.65 9.14 -4.75
N GLU A 129 3.98 7.86 -4.50
CA GLU A 129 4.36 6.91 -5.55
C GLU A 129 3.92 5.50 -5.15
N PRO A 130 3.24 4.76 -6.06
CA PRO A 130 2.62 5.26 -7.28
C PRO A 130 1.52 6.29 -6.96
N LYS A 131 1.20 7.18 -7.88
CA LYS A 131 0.18 8.23 -7.65
C LYS A 131 -1.22 7.70 -7.34
N GLN A 132 -1.50 6.46 -7.77
CA GLN A 132 -2.79 5.80 -7.59
C GLN A 132 -2.59 4.32 -7.30
N SER A 133 -3.44 3.77 -6.45
CA SER A 133 -3.55 2.32 -6.26
C SER A 133 -4.46 1.72 -7.34
N THR A 134 -4.32 0.43 -7.60
CA THR A 134 -5.23 -0.31 -8.49
C THR A 134 -6.64 -0.36 -7.89
N GLU A 135 -6.70 -0.60 -6.59
CA GLU A 135 -7.94 -0.65 -5.82
C GLU A 135 -7.70 -0.02 -4.45
N ARG A 136 -8.78 0.45 -3.82
CA ARG A 136 -8.78 0.92 -2.44
C ARG A 136 -9.95 0.31 -1.70
N THR A 137 -9.67 -0.26 -0.55
CA THR A 137 -10.68 -0.65 0.45
C THR A 137 -10.74 0.43 1.54
N ARG A 138 -11.50 0.18 2.59
CA ARG A 138 -11.56 1.07 3.75
C ARG A 138 -10.19 1.26 4.41
N ASP A 139 -9.43 0.18 4.55
CA ASP A 139 -8.22 0.13 5.39
C ASP A 139 -6.94 -0.21 4.60
N LEU A 140 -7.06 -0.48 3.30
CA LEU A 140 -5.95 -0.95 2.47
C LEU A 140 -5.94 -0.30 1.08
N TYR A 141 -4.75 -0.01 0.58
CA TYR A 141 -4.47 0.09 -0.85
C TYR A 141 -4.17 -1.29 -1.40
N ARG A 142 -4.58 -1.57 -2.63
CA ARG A 142 -4.18 -2.74 -3.41
C ARG A 142 -3.46 -2.31 -4.67
N PHE A 143 -2.27 -2.83 -4.85
CA PHE A 143 -1.45 -2.58 -6.03
C PHE A 143 -1.30 -3.87 -6.81
N SER A 144 -1.55 -3.83 -8.11
CA SER A 144 -1.38 -4.97 -9.00
C SER A 144 0.02 -4.95 -9.60
N LEU A 145 0.77 -6.03 -9.41
CA LEU A 145 2.11 -6.22 -9.95
C LEU A 145 2.16 -7.51 -10.75
N ALA A 146 2.43 -7.40 -12.05
CA ALA A 146 2.65 -8.55 -12.91
C ALA A 146 4.11 -8.99 -12.82
N VAL A 147 4.35 -10.29 -12.65
CA VAL A 147 5.69 -10.87 -12.55
C VAL A 147 5.78 -12.10 -13.45
N ASP A 148 6.69 -12.04 -14.41
CA ASP A 148 6.95 -13.12 -15.37
C ASP A 148 7.50 -14.38 -14.69
N PRO A 149 7.43 -15.54 -15.35
CA PRO A 149 7.98 -16.79 -14.85
C PRO A 149 9.48 -16.67 -14.52
N GLY A 150 9.88 -17.11 -13.34
CA GLY A 150 11.27 -17.09 -12.89
C GLY A 150 11.89 -15.70 -12.73
N LYS A 151 11.07 -14.63 -12.78
CA LYS A 151 11.53 -13.23 -12.65
C LYS A 151 11.18 -12.64 -11.29
N SER A 152 11.79 -11.49 -11.04
CA SER A 152 11.48 -10.65 -9.90
C SER A 152 11.03 -9.27 -10.35
N ALA A 153 10.14 -8.66 -9.58
CA ALA A 153 9.71 -7.28 -9.79
C ALA A 153 9.59 -6.58 -8.43
N THR A 154 9.75 -5.27 -8.41
CA THR A 154 9.67 -4.47 -7.19
C THR A 154 8.56 -3.43 -7.32
N LEU A 155 7.67 -3.41 -6.34
CA LEU A 155 6.75 -2.30 -6.14
C LEU A 155 7.33 -1.39 -5.04
N ARG A 156 7.45 -0.11 -5.33
CA ARG A 156 7.74 0.92 -4.32
C ARG A 156 6.47 1.68 -3.99
N VAL A 157 6.25 1.92 -2.70
CA VAL A 157 5.13 2.72 -2.20
C VAL A 157 5.71 3.81 -1.31
N LYS A 158 5.64 5.02 -1.83
CA LYS A 158 6.09 6.23 -1.12
C LYS A 158 4.88 7.02 -0.64
N GLU A 159 4.84 7.32 0.65
CA GLU A 159 3.79 8.11 1.26
C GLU A 159 4.35 9.35 1.95
N THR A 160 3.55 10.38 2.04
CA THR A 160 3.94 11.66 2.66
C THR A 160 2.88 12.15 3.63
N LEU A 161 3.32 12.68 4.76
CA LEU A 161 2.47 13.35 5.76
C LEU A 161 2.88 14.81 5.88
N PRO A 162 2.02 15.79 5.55
CA PRO A 162 2.30 17.18 5.81
C PRO A 162 2.20 17.48 7.30
N ILE A 163 3.22 18.11 7.86
CA ILE A 163 3.28 18.53 9.26
C ILE A 163 3.42 20.06 9.27
N GLN A 164 2.55 20.74 10.02
CA GLN A 164 2.63 22.18 10.21
C GLN A 164 2.81 22.48 11.70
N GLU A 165 3.80 23.30 12.00
CA GLU A 165 4.10 23.80 13.32
C GLU A 165 4.03 25.32 13.31
N SER A 166 3.50 25.91 14.36
CA SER A 166 3.49 27.36 14.55
C SER A 166 4.19 27.70 15.85
N ILE A 167 5.20 28.57 15.78
CA ILE A 167 5.99 29.01 16.93
C ILE A 167 5.81 30.50 17.08
N LEU A 168 5.29 30.93 18.23
CA LEU A 168 5.20 32.34 18.58
C LEU A 168 6.61 32.83 18.93
N LEU A 169 7.09 33.86 18.25
CA LEU A 169 8.39 34.46 18.50
C LEU A 169 8.26 35.43 19.69
N SER A 170 8.58 34.96 20.88
CA SER A 170 8.91 35.79 22.05
C SER A 170 10.42 36.10 22.05
N GLU A 171 10.93 36.84 23.05
CA GLU A 171 12.33 37.27 23.09
C GLU A 171 13.39 36.17 22.93
N GLY A 172 13.05 34.88 23.13
CA GLY A 172 13.93 33.73 22.85
C GLY A 172 13.84 33.16 21.43
N GLY A 173 12.98 33.68 20.56
CA GLY A 173 12.76 33.13 19.21
C GLY A 173 13.80 33.53 18.15
N ILE A 174 14.68 34.45 18.47
CA ILE A 174 15.71 34.98 17.54
C ILE A 174 16.73 33.91 17.18
N ASP A 175 17.10 33.06 18.14
CA ASP A 175 18.07 31.97 17.92
C ASP A 175 17.50 30.88 16.99
N GLN A 176 16.17 30.64 17.03
CA GLN A 176 15.51 29.72 16.13
C GLN A 176 15.44 30.26 14.69
N ILE A 177 15.25 31.54 14.52
CA ILE A 177 15.30 32.19 13.19
C ILE A 177 16.68 32.03 12.58
N ALA A 178 17.76 32.30 13.36
CA ALA A 178 19.13 32.15 12.90
C ALA A 178 19.45 30.70 12.48
N TYR A 179 18.97 29.72 13.24
CA TYR A 179 19.11 28.31 12.89
C TYR A 179 18.48 28.00 11.53
N TYR A 180 17.24 28.43 11.28
CA TYR A 180 16.56 28.15 10.01
C TYR A 180 17.09 28.97 8.83
N GLN A 181 17.69 30.14 9.07
CA GLN A 181 18.37 30.91 8.03
C GLN A 181 19.66 30.25 7.53
N GLN A 182 20.33 29.49 8.39
CA GLN A 182 21.54 28.74 8.04
C GLN A 182 21.26 27.44 7.28
N THR A 183 20.06 26.88 7.42
CA THR A 183 19.63 25.73 6.59
C THR A 183 19.24 26.27 5.21
N LYS A 184 19.96 25.83 4.15
CA LYS A 184 19.81 26.26 2.73
C LYS A 184 18.39 26.11 2.14
N GLU A 185 17.38 25.89 2.95
CA GLU A 185 16.00 25.53 2.58
C GLU A 185 15.01 26.69 2.77
N VAL A 186 15.46 27.86 3.20
CA VAL A 186 14.61 29.05 3.32
C VAL A 186 14.62 29.80 2.00
N SER A 187 13.54 29.71 1.23
CA SER A 187 13.34 30.57 0.06
C SER A 187 13.18 32.02 0.50
N PRO A 188 14.05 32.94 0.06
CA PRO A 188 13.81 34.38 0.25
C PRO A 188 12.57 34.77 -0.59
N LYS A 189 11.65 35.47 0.02
CA LYS A 189 10.65 36.26 -0.66
C LYS A 189 11.03 37.71 -0.57
#